data_deca4860570f9fc8d350d472a4eae832
#
_entry.id   deca4860570f9fc8d350d472a4eae832
#
_cell.length_a   1.000
_cell.length_b   1.000
_cell.length_c   1.000
_cell.angle_alpha   90.00
_cell.angle_beta   90.00
_cell.angle_gamma   90.00
#
_symmetry.space_group_name_H-M   'P 1'
#
loop_
_entity.id
_entity.type
_entity.pdbx_description
1 polymer ?
#
loop_
_entity_poly.entity_id
_entity_poly.type
_entity_poly.pdbx_seq_one_letter_code
_entity_poly.pdbx_strand_id
1 'polypeptide(L)'
;MRAVDLTKRYIAECTFHHRLDEAKNTHLEHLEDLIFNDGLPGGKAAIQHLVGFYEMLKGSAKTSFNLTTKWDGAPAIFAGIDPTDGKFFVGTKGVFNRNPKLNKSLADIKTNHPDKVVKGETKSAEGLRKKLVTAFTHLQKLNFTGVVQGDMLFSKGDIQTANIKGEEYIVFKPNTIIYAVPKNSDLAKEILSSNMGIVFHTEYVGGPTLADMNAKFGYDASALGDGG
;
A
#
# COMPACT_ATOMS: atom_id res chain seq x y z
N MET A 1 -35.13 3.84 -8.41
CA MET A 1 -33.85 3.91 -7.67
C MET A 1 -32.75 3.36 -8.59
N ARG A 2 -31.78 4.16 -8.97
CA ARG A 2 -30.73 3.74 -9.92
C ARG A 2 -29.67 2.93 -9.17
N ALA A 3 -29.20 1.81 -9.75
CA ALA A 3 -28.19 0.92 -9.15
C ALA A 3 -26.91 1.67 -8.70
N VAL A 4 -26.57 2.77 -9.38
CA VAL A 4 -25.44 3.67 -9.06
C VAL A 4 -25.53 4.29 -7.67
N ASP A 5 -26.75 4.67 -7.24
CA ASP A 5 -26.96 5.29 -5.93
C ASP A 5 -26.76 4.29 -4.79
N LEU A 6 -27.16 3.04 -5.02
CA LEU A 6 -26.98 1.98 -4.02
C LEU A 6 -25.50 1.63 -3.82
N THR A 7 -24.72 1.56 -4.90
CA THR A 7 -23.29 1.19 -4.81
C THR A 7 -22.47 2.29 -4.13
N LYS A 8 -22.67 3.56 -4.52
CA LYS A 8 -22.01 4.71 -3.87
C LYS A 8 -22.43 4.88 -2.41
N ARG A 9 -23.73 4.70 -2.12
CA ARG A 9 -24.27 4.79 -0.77
C ARG A 9 -23.76 3.66 0.10
N TYR A 10 -23.67 2.45 -0.44
CA TYR A 10 -23.18 1.27 0.28
C TYR A 10 -21.68 1.36 0.59
N ILE A 11 -20.83 1.79 -0.35
CA ILE A 11 -19.41 2.03 -0.10
C ILE A 11 -19.24 3.14 0.95
N ALA A 12 -20.03 4.20 0.91
CA ALA A 12 -20.03 5.25 1.91
C ALA A 12 -20.52 4.74 3.28
N GLU A 13 -21.53 3.88 3.31
CA GLU A 13 -22.09 3.30 4.55
C GLU A 13 -21.16 2.23 5.15
N CYS A 14 -20.52 1.39 4.35
CA CYS A 14 -19.49 0.44 4.84
C CYS A 14 -18.30 1.18 5.47
N THR A 15 -17.86 2.28 4.87
CA THR A 15 -16.81 3.13 5.43
C THR A 15 -17.25 3.82 6.72
N PHE A 16 -18.56 4.05 6.90
CA PHE A 16 -19.12 4.74 8.06
C PHE A 16 -19.40 3.81 9.25
N HIS A 17 -19.79 2.54 9.02
CA HIS A 17 -20.13 1.60 10.10
C HIS A 17 -18.92 0.98 10.77
N HIS A 18 -17.76 0.92 10.11
CA HIS A 18 -16.50 0.43 10.71
C HIS A 18 -15.84 1.45 11.69
N ARG A 19 -16.52 2.52 12.05
CA ARG A 19 -15.98 3.57 12.94
C ARG A 19 -16.09 3.32 14.44
N LEU A 20 -16.69 2.23 14.85
CA LEU A 20 -16.90 1.99 16.28
C LEU A 20 -16.01 0.82 16.74
N ASP A 21 -14.82 1.10 17.23
CA ASP A 21 -13.99 0.30 18.15
C ASP A 21 -12.87 -0.60 17.63
N GLU A 22 -12.42 -0.57 16.37
CA GLU A 22 -11.20 -1.30 16.00
C GLU A 22 -10.11 -0.39 15.42
N ALA A 23 -8.84 -0.76 15.68
CA ALA A 23 -7.68 -0.15 15.05
C ALA A 23 -7.93 0.03 13.56
N LYS A 24 -7.74 1.27 13.04
CA LYS A 24 -7.99 1.63 11.63
C LYS A 24 -7.63 0.49 10.70
N ASN A 25 -8.63 -0.02 9.97
CA ASN A 25 -8.38 -1.03 8.96
C ASN A 25 -7.53 -0.41 7.84
N THR A 26 -6.23 -0.71 7.86
CA THR A 26 -5.24 -0.18 6.92
C THR A 26 -5.02 -1.11 5.74
N HIS A 27 -5.86 -2.11 5.56
CA HIS A 27 -5.83 -3.05 4.45
C HIS A 27 -6.95 -2.79 3.45
N LEU A 28 -6.65 -3.03 2.17
CA LEU A 28 -7.70 -3.21 1.17
C LEU A 28 -8.50 -4.46 1.55
N GLU A 29 -9.80 -4.32 1.71
CA GLU A 29 -10.70 -5.42 2.01
C GLU A 29 -10.85 -6.33 0.79
N HIS A 30 -11.00 -7.62 1.05
CA HIS A 30 -11.38 -8.59 0.04
C HIS A 30 -12.89 -8.61 -0.13
N LEU A 31 -13.37 -9.04 -1.28
CA LEU A 31 -14.81 -9.08 -1.56
C LEU A 31 -15.56 -10.01 -0.58
N GLU A 32 -14.91 -11.10 -0.17
CA GLU A 32 -15.42 -12.05 0.82
C GLU A 32 -15.51 -11.46 2.23
N ASP A 33 -14.68 -10.46 2.56
CA ASP A 33 -14.71 -9.81 3.88
C ASP A 33 -16.04 -9.10 4.12
N LEU A 34 -16.71 -8.64 3.06
CA LEU A 34 -18.04 -8.05 3.15
C LEU A 34 -19.06 -9.02 3.76
N ILE A 35 -18.92 -10.32 3.51
CA ILE A 35 -19.81 -11.35 4.07
C ILE A 35 -19.56 -11.50 5.56
N PHE A 36 -18.30 -11.51 5.98
CA PHE A 36 -17.92 -11.66 7.39
C PHE A 36 -18.23 -10.41 8.21
N ASN A 37 -18.02 -9.23 7.61
CA ASN A 37 -18.21 -7.97 8.31
C ASN A 37 -19.70 -7.57 8.43
N ASP A 38 -20.49 -7.76 7.35
CA ASP A 38 -21.85 -7.25 7.22
C ASP A 38 -22.90 -8.36 7.04
N GLY A 39 -22.51 -9.65 7.09
CA GLY A 39 -23.44 -10.77 6.96
C GLY A 39 -24.18 -10.79 5.63
N LEU A 40 -25.50 -11.00 5.67
CA LEU A 40 -26.35 -11.11 4.47
C LEU A 40 -26.37 -9.84 3.60
N PRO A 41 -26.46 -8.62 4.14
CA PRO A 41 -26.29 -7.38 3.37
C PRO A 41 -24.94 -7.32 2.64
N GLY A 42 -23.84 -7.68 3.31
CA GLY A 42 -22.50 -7.74 2.72
C GLY A 42 -22.39 -8.74 1.59
N GLY A 43 -22.97 -9.93 1.76
CA GLY A 43 -23.04 -10.93 0.70
C GLY A 43 -23.81 -10.45 -0.55
N LYS A 44 -24.92 -9.74 -0.35
CA LYS A 44 -25.67 -9.12 -1.46
C LYS A 44 -24.83 -8.05 -2.19
N ALA A 45 -24.11 -7.22 -1.46
CA ALA A 45 -23.22 -6.21 -2.02
C ALA A 45 -22.08 -6.85 -2.83
N ALA A 46 -21.44 -7.90 -2.29
CA ALA A 46 -20.40 -8.64 -3.00
C ALA A 46 -20.90 -9.18 -4.35
N ILE A 47 -22.11 -9.76 -4.39
CA ILE A 47 -22.74 -10.24 -5.64
C ILE A 47 -22.99 -9.08 -6.60
N GLN A 48 -23.48 -7.93 -6.11
CA GLN A 48 -23.73 -6.75 -6.95
C GLN A 48 -22.43 -6.20 -7.57
N HIS A 49 -21.32 -6.20 -6.83
CA HIS A 49 -20.02 -5.85 -7.37
C HIS A 49 -19.59 -6.78 -8.49
N LEU A 50 -19.76 -8.11 -8.32
CA LEU A 50 -19.43 -9.10 -9.34
C LEU A 50 -20.31 -8.94 -10.61
N VAL A 51 -21.60 -8.68 -10.44
CA VAL A 51 -22.52 -8.42 -11.57
C VAL A 51 -22.10 -7.14 -12.32
N GLY A 52 -21.82 -6.06 -11.59
CA GLY A 52 -21.34 -4.81 -12.20
C GLY A 52 -20.03 -4.98 -12.96
N PHE A 53 -19.09 -5.75 -12.42
CA PHE A 53 -17.84 -6.09 -13.08
C PHE A 53 -18.08 -6.92 -14.36
N TYR A 54 -18.95 -7.91 -14.29
CA TYR A 54 -19.35 -8.72 -15.46
C TYR A 54 -19.97 -7.86 -16.57
N GLU A 55 -20.88 -6.94 -16.22
CA GLU A 55 -21.48 -6.01 -17.19
C GLU A 55 -20.45 -5.08 -17.83
N MET A 56 -19.45 -4.62 -17.04
CA MET A 56 -18.34 -3.83 -17.54
C MET A 56 -17.52 -4.60 -18.58
N LEU A 57 -17.16 -5.86 -18.29
CA LEU A 57 -16.41 -6.71 -19.22
C LEU A 57 -17.18 -7.00 -20.51
N LYS A 58 -18.52 -7.03 -20.46
CA LYS A 58 -19.37 -7.17 -21.64
C LYS A 58 -19.58 -5.88 -22.44
N GLY A 59 -19.05 -4.75 -21.94
CA GLY A 59 -19.30 -3.44 -22.55
C GLY A 59 -20.74 -2.92 -22.37
N SER A 60 -21.53 -3.54 -21.47
CA SER A 60 -22.92 -3.16 -21.18
C SER A 60 -23.09 -2.34 -19.90
N ALA A 61 -22.00 -2.06 -19.19
CA ALA A 61 -22.04 -1.29 -17.95
C ALA A 61 -22.54 0.13 -18.20
N LYS A 62 -23.54 0.55 -17.42
CA LYS A 62 -24.10 1.91 -17.42
C LYS A 62 -23.29 2.89 -16.56
N THR A 63 -22.22 2.41 -15.91
CA THR A 63 -21.37 3.17 -15.01
C THR A 63 -19.92 2.83 -15.26
N SER A 64 -19.03 3.80 -15.05
CA SER A 64 -17.59 3.58 -15.09
C SER A 64 -17.14 2.82 -13.84
N PHE A 65 -16.38 1.74 -14.03
CA PHE A 65 -15.65 1.05 -12.98
C PHE A 65 -14.17 1.35 -13.16
N ASN A 66 -13.49 1.67 -12.08
CA ASN A 66 -12.03 1.70 -12.06
C ASN A 66 -11.52 0.33 -11.62
N LEU A 67 -10.80 -0.34 -12.51
CA LEU A 67 -10.14 -1.60 -12.23
C LEU A 67 -8.63 -1.33 -12.16
N THR A 68 -8.03 -1.66 -11.02
CA THR A 68 -6.59 -1.53 -10.83
C THR A 68 -5.98 -2.86 -10.43
N THR A 69 -4.71 -3.06 -10.75
CA THR A 69 -3.96 -4.23 -10.27
C THR A 69 -3.64 -4.05 -8.79
N LYS A 70 -4.00 -5.02 -7.95
CA LYS A 70 -3.50 -5.10 -6.58
C LYS A 70 -2.14 -5.76 -6.58
N TRP A 71 -1.09 -4.97 -6.36
CA TRP A 71 0.27 -5.47 -6.20
C TRP A 71 0.45 -6.06 -4.81
N ASP A 72 1.24 -7.14 -4.70
CA ASP A 72 1.60 -7.76 -3.43
C ASP A 72 3.05 -7.42 -3.11
N GLY A 73 3.26 -6.56 -2.14
CA GLY A 73 4.56 -6.08 -1.72
C GLY A 73 4.79 -6.21 -0.22
N ALA A 74 6.05 -6.10 0.21
CA ALA A 74 6.43 -6.06 1.63
C ALA A 74 7.80 -5.40 1.82
N PRO A 75 7.95 -4.58 2.86
CA PRO A 75 6.95 -4.17 3.85
C PRO A 75 5.97 -3.12 3.31
N ALA A 76 4.81 -2.98 3.98
CA ALA A 76 3.98 -1.80 3.80
C ALA A 76 4.76 -0.58 4.31
N ILE A 77 4.85 0.45 3.47
CA ILE A 77 5.53 1.72 3.72
C ILE A 77 4.50 2.83 3.85
N PHE A 78 4.58 3.57 4.95
CA PHE A 78 3.86 4.81 5.17
C PHE A 78 4.86 5.95 5.02
N ALA A 79 4.55 6.94 4.22
CA ALA A 79 5.41 8.10 4.00
C ALA A 79 4.58 9.37 3.86
N GLY A 80 5.12 10.49 4.27
CA GLY A 80 4.46 11.78 4.12
C GLY A 80 4.82 12.78 5.20
N ILE A 81 3.95 13.76 5.37
CA ILE A 81 4.13 14.85 6.32
C ILE A 81 3.30 14.58 7.57
N ASP A 82 3.95 14.53 8.73
CA ASP A 82 3.27 14.42 10.02
C ASP A 82 2.45 15.70 10.27
N PRO A 83 1.12 15.60 10.40
CA PRO A 83 0.27 16.77 10.60
C PRO A 83 0.55 17.49 11.92
N THR A 84 1.21 16.86 12.89
CA THR A 84 1.47 17.44 14.20
C THR A 84 2.67 18.39 14.22
N ASP A 85 3.69 18.17 13.39
CA ASP A 85 4.91 18.98 13.40
C ASP A 85 5.44 19.38 12.00
N GLY A 86 4.73 18.98 10.96
CA GLY A 86 5.08 19.32 9.57
C GLY A 86 6.33 18.64 9.03
N LYS A 87 6.88 17.64 9.72
CA LYS A 87 8.10 16.95 9.29
C LYS A 87 7.79 15.73 8.44
N PHE A 88 8.63 15.50 7.43
CA PHE A 88 8.58 14.26 6.67
C PHE A 88 8.94 13.06 7.55
N PHE A 89 8.23 11.96 7.36
CA PHE A 89 8.53 10.69 8.00
C PHE A 89 8.34 9.51 7.05
N VAL A 90 8.97 8.39 7.42
CA VAL A 90 8.70 7.06 6.86
C VAL A 90 8.42 6.09 8.01
N GLY A 91 7.52 5.15 7.80
CA GLY A 91 7.22 4.13 8.80
C GLY A 91 6.58 2.89 8.21
N THR A 92 6.16 2.01 9.11
CA THR A 92 5.34 0.84 8.83
C THR A 92 3.99 1.00 9.53
N LYS A 93 3.15 -0.05 9.61
CA LYS A 93 1.87 0.00 10.36
C LYS A 93 2.00 0.55 11.79
N GLY A 94 3.19 0.51 12.39
CA GLY A 94 3.46 1.08 13.70
C GLY A 94 3.26 2.60 13.80
N VAL A 95 3.04 3.30 12.69
CA VAL A 95 2.74 4.76 12.69
C VAL A 95 1.38 5.08 13.34
N PHE A 96 0.47 4.10 13.39
CA PHE A 96 -0.85 4.23 14.01
C PHE A 96 -0.94 3.64 15.42
N ASN A 97 0.17 3.16 15.98
CA ASN A 97 0.19 2.65 17.34
C ASN A 97 -0.09 3.78 18.36
N ARG A 98 -0.52 3.42 19.56
CA ARG A 98 -0.65 4.36 20.69
C ARG A 98 0.62 5.19 20.92
N ASN A 99 1.79 4.56 20.70
CA ASN A 99 3.10 5.24 20.64
C ASN A 99 3.60 5.13 19.17
N PRO A 100 3.32 6.13 18.33
CA PRO A 100 3.62 6.07 16.91
C PRO A 100 5.12 5.91 16.63
N LYS A 101 5.47 4.99 15.73
CA LYS A 101 6.85 4.79 15.28
C LYS A 101 7.11 5.55 13.98
N LEU A 102 7.30 6.85 14.11
CA LEU A 102 7.61 7.75 13.00
C LEU A 102 9.12 7.87 12.87
N ASN A 103 9.67 7.53 11.71
CA ASN A 103 11.08 7.71 11.45
C ASN A 103 11.27 9.03 10.70
N LYS A 104 11.59 10.09 11.41
CA LYS A 104 11.85 11.45 10.90
C LYS A 104 13.34 11.69 10.64
N SER A 105 14.15 10.69 10.97
CA SER A 105 15.60 10.66 10.73
C SER A 105 16.09 9.22 10.57
N LEU A 106 17.31 9.05 10.05
CA LEU A 106 17.95 7.73 9.98
C LEU A 106 18.23 7.14 11.37
N ALA A 107 18.42 7.97 12.38
CA ALA A 107 18.62 7.53 13.77
C ALA A 107 17.33 6.91 14.34
N ASP A 108 16.16 7.47 14.01
CA ASP A 108 14.86 6.96 14.45
C ASP A 108 14.62 5.55 13.92
N ILE A 109 15.05 5.24 12.71
CA ILE A 109 14.91 3.90 12.12
C ILE A 109 15.58 2.85 12.99
N LYS A 110 16.78 3.13 13.49
CA LYS A 110 17.51 2.22 14.38
C LYS A 110 16.81 2.06 15.72
N THR A 111 16.35 3.17 16.31
CA THR A 111 15.68 3.19 17.60
C THR A 111 14.32 2.52 17.57
N ASN A 112 13.50 2.81 16.54
CA ASN A 112 12.14 2.32 16.43
C ASN A 112 12.05 0.84 16.01
N HIS A 113 13.10 0.33 15.34
CA HIS A 113 13.15 -1.03 14.80
C HIS A 113 14.37 -1.81 15.32
N PRO A 114 14.46 -2.06 16.64
CA PRO A 114 15.53 -2.89 17.21
C PRO A 114 15.34 -4.36 16.82
N ASP A 115 16.41 -5.13 16.92
CA ASP A 115 16.32 -6.58 16.87
C ASP A 115 15.48 -7.08 18.04
N LYS A 116 14.76 -8.17 17.84
CA LYS A 116 13.84 -8.72 18.85
C LYS A 116 14.29 -10.11 19.26
N VAL A 117 14.24 -10.40 20.56
CA VAL A 117 14.39 -11.76 21.06
C VAL A 117 13.01 -12.40 21.13
N VAL A 118 12.81 -13.49 20.39
CA VAL A 118 11.57 -14.27 20.37
C VAL A 118 11.91 -15.73 20.67
N LYS A 119 11.37 -16.27 21.74
CA LYS A 119 11.64 -17.64 22.22
C LYS A 119 13.14 -17.96 22.36
N GLY A 120 13.94 -16.99 22.83
CA GLY A 120 15.39 -17.13 23.05
C GLY A 120 16.25 -16.91 21.79
N GLU A 121 15.66 -16.74 20.62
CA GLU A 121 16.38 -16.45 19.38
C GLU A 121 16.32 -14.96 19.02
N THR A 122 17.44 -14.41 18.59
CA THR A 122 17.49 -13.01 18.12
C THR A 122 17.00 -12.96 16.66
N LYS A 123 15.85 -12.33 16.47
CA LYS A 123 15.34 -11.98 15.13
C LYS A 123 15.86 -10.61 14.73
N SER A 124 16.74 -10.59 13.74
CA SER A 124 17.31 -9.34 13.23
C SER A 124 16.25 -8.54 12.45
N ALA A 125 16.17 -7.24 12.72
CA ALA A 125 15.39 -6.28 11.96
C ALA A 125 16.22 -5.56 10.88
N GLU A 126 17.44 -6.01 10.59
CA GLU A 126 18.37 -5.35 9.66
C GLU A 126 17.78 -5.19 8.25
N GLY A 127 17.13 -6.23 7.72
CA GLY A 127 16.47 -6.17 6.40
C GLY A 127 15.40 -5.09 6.33
N LEU A 128 14.55 -4.98 7.36
CA LEU A 128 13.55 -3.93 7.46
C LEU A 128 14.21 -2.54 7.58
N ARG A 129 15.22 -2.40 8.44
CA ARG A 129 15.96 -1.13 8.60
C ARG A 129 16.56 -0.67 7.27
N LYS A 130 17.21 -1.55 6.51
CA LYS A 130 17.76 -1.22 5.18
C LYS A 130 16.68 -0.69 4.23
N LYS A 131 15.53 -1.36 4.16
CA LYS A 131 14.40 -0.94 3.33
C LYS A 131 13.84 0.43 3.77
N LEU A 132 13.70 0.67 5.06
CA LEU A 132 13.26 1.96 5.60
C LEU A 132 14.28 3.08 5.36
N VAL A 133 15.59 2.80 5.46
CA VAL A 133 16.64 3.77 5.11
C VAL A 133 16.55 4.16 3.64
N THR A 134 16.40 3.17 2.75
CA THR A 134 16.24 3.43 1.31
C THR A 134 14.98 4.27 1.06
N ALA A 135 13.84 3.88 1.63
CA ALA A 135 12.60 4.62 1.51
C ALA A 135 12.75 6.07 2.03
N PHE A 136 13.30 6.27 3.22
CA PHE A 136 13.52 7.60 3.79
C PHE A 136 14.39 8.47 2.89
N THR A 137 15.54 7.93 2.43
CA THR A 137 16.53 8.67 1.62
C THR A 137 15.96 9.16 0.29
N HIS A 138 15.10 8.37 -0.34
CA HIS A 138 14.57 8.70 -1.67
C HIS A 138 13.23 9.42 -1.59
N LEU A 139 12.30 8.97 -0.73
CA LEU A 139 10.95 9.54 -0.67
C LEU A 139 10.92 10.96 -0.11
N GLN A 140 11.85 11.35 0.79
CA GLN A 140 11.90 12.73 1.30
C GLN A 140 12.15 13.80 0.24
N LYS A 141 12.54 13.40 -0.98
CA LYS A 141 12.76 14.30 -2.12
C LYS A 141 11.49 14.57 -2.92
N LEU A 142 10.43 13.79 -2.66
CA LEU A 142 9.15 13.91 -3.34
C LEU A 142 8.25 14.94 -2.66
N ASN A 143 7.26 15.43 -3.41
CA ASN A 143 6.34 16.49 -2.96
C ASN A 143 5.14 15.91 -2.18
N PHE A 144 5.36 15.40 -0.97
CA PHE A 144 4.26 14.97 -0.12
C PHE A 144 3.48 16.15 0.46
N THR A 145 2.16 16.14 0.31
CA THR A 145 1.23 17.09 0.93
C THR A 145 0.41 16.46 2.05
N GLY A 146 0.45 15.15 2.19
CA GLY A 146 -0.28 14.35 3.17
C GLY A 146 0.51 13.11 3.52
N VAL A 147 -0.21 12.07 3.92
CA VAL A 147 0.36 10.77 4.27
C VAL A 147 -0.17 9.72 3.31
N VAL A 148 0.72 8.90 2.75
CA VAL A 148 0.37 7.82 1.84
C VAL A 148 0.88 6.48 2.34
N GLN A 149 0.21 5.42 1.94
CA GLN A 149 0.63 4.04 2.15
C GLN A 149 0.83 3.35 0.81
N GLY A 150 1.89 2.58 0.73
CA GLY A 150 2.14 1.70 -0.39
C GLY A 150 2.89 0.44 0.06
N ASP A 151 3.05 -0.48 -0.87
CA ASP A 151 3.79 -1.71 -0.66
C ASP A 151 5.11 -1.67 -1.43
N MET A 152 6.21 -1.96 -0.75
CA MET A 152 7.52 -2.04 -1.40
C MET A 152 7.62 -3.32 -2.20
N LEU A 153 7.85 -3.20 -3.51
CA LEU A 153 8.03 -4.32 -4.42
C LEU A 153 9.47 -4.82 -4.42
N PHE A 154 10.43 -3.91 -4.42
CA PHE A 154 11.85 -4.23 -4.39
C PHE A 154 12.69 -3.07 -3.84
N SER A 155 13.86 -3.40 -3.34
CA SER A 155 15.02 -2.52 -3.26
C SER A 155 16.10 -3.07 -4.20
N LYS A 156 17.08 -2.26 -4.56
CA LYS A 156 18.11 -2.64 -5.56
C LYS A 156 18.76 -4.00 -5.29
N GLY A 157 18.94 -4.35 -4.01
CA GLY A 157 19.52 -5.63 -3.59
C GLY A 157 18.58 -6.84 -3.71
N ASP A 158 17.28 -6.63 -3.94
CA ASP A 158 16.30 -7.71 -4.07
C ASP A 158 16.18 -8.22 -5.52
N ILE A 159 16.75 -7.49 -6.49
CA ILE A 159 16.63 -7.79 -7.92
C ILE A 159 17.65 -8.88 -8.30
N GLN A 160 17.17 -9.92 -8.96
CA GLN A 160 17.95 -11.02 -9.48
C GLN A 160 17.69 -11.24 -10.96
N THR A 161 18.54 -12.03 -11.64
CA THR A 161 18.30 -12.50 -13.01
C THR A 161 17.93 -13.97 -12.99
N ALA A 162 16.93 -14.35 -13.78
CA ALA A 162 16.52 -15.75 -13.96
C ALA A 162 16.36 -16.06 -15.46
N ASN A 163 16.64 -17.31 -15.84
CA ASN A 163 16.28 -17.83 -17.16
C ASN A 163 14.98 -18.61 -17.06
N ILE A 164 13.97 -18.22 -17.82
CA ILE A 164 12.66 -18.87 -17.86
C ILE A 164 12.39 -19.27 -19.30
N LYS A 165 12.37 -20.59 -19.56
CA LYS A 165 12.14 -21.16 -20.90
C LYS A 165 13.07 -20.62 -22.00
N GLY A 166 14.34 -20.36 -21.66
CA GLY A 166 15.35 -19.88 -22.60
C GLY A 166 15.46 -18.37 -22.71
N GLU A 167 14.58 -17.60 -22.06
CA GLU A 167 14.61 -16.13 -22.04
C GLU A 167 15.10 -15.59 -20.70
N GLU A 168 15.83 -14.47 -20.72
CA GLU A 168 16.31 -13.81 -19.50
C GLU A 168 15.28 -12.85 -18.95
N TYR A 169 15.05 -12.94 -17.63
CA TYR A 169 14.18 -12.08 -16.86
C TYR A 169 14.92 -11.46 -15.69
N ILE A 170 14.55 -10.22 -15.32
CA ILE A 170 14.79 -9.72 -13.98
C ILE A 170 13.65 -10.19 -13.10
N VAL A 171 13.99 -10.64 -11.88
CA VAL A 171 13.01 -11.18 -10.95
C VAL A 171 13.19 -10.57 -9.55
N PHE A 172 12.09 -10.39 -8.84
CA PHE A 172 12.08 -9.99 -7.44
C PHE A 172 10.87 -10.60 -6.73
N LYS A 173 11.03 -10.89 -5.44
CA LYS A 173 10.01 -11.53 -4.62
C LYS A 173 9.80 -10.72 -3.34
N PRO A 174 8.92 -9.73 -3.32
CA PRO A 174 8.69 -8.92 -2.13
C PRO A 174 8.00 -9.70 -1.00
N ASN A 175 7.07 -10.59 -1.32
CA ASN A 175 6.29 -11.38 -0.37
C ASN A 175 6.11 -12.81 -0.88
N THR A 176 4.91 -13.20 -1.27
CA THR A 176 4.60 -14.55 -1.78
C THR A 176 4.74 -14.65 -3.29
N ILE A 177 4.41 -13.60 -4.01
CA ILE A 177 4.43 -13.53 -5.47
C ILE A 177 5.84 -13.24 -5.97
N ILE A 178 6.26 -13.94 -7.02
CA ILE A 178 7.48 -13.65 -7.78
C ILE A 178 7.06 -12.82 -9.00
N TYR A 179 7.63 -11.64 -9.11
CA TYR A 179 7.50 -10.79 -10.30
C TYR A 179 8.66 -11.09 -11.24
N ALA A 180 8.34 -11.27 -12.53
CA ALA A 180 9.33 -11.52 -13.57
C ALA A 180 9.07 -10.56 -14.74
N VAL A 181 10.10 -9.82 -15.15
CA VAL A 181 10.03 -8.82 -16.22
C VAL A 181 11.08 -9.19 -17.28
N PRO A 182 10.71 -9.29 -18.57
CA PRO A 182 11.68 -9.59 -19.63
C PRO A 182 12.85 -8.61 -19.59
N LYS A 183 14.07 -9.12 -19.51
CA LYS A 183 15.28 -8.31 -19.27
C LYS A 183 15.56 -7.28 -20.37
N ASN A 184 15.09 -7.55 -21.59
CA ASN A 184 15.23 -6.66 -22.75
C ASN A 184 14.13 -5.58 -22.87
N SER A 185 13.15 -5.55 -21.95
CA SER A 185 12.06 -4.57 -21.95
C SER A 185 12.50 -3.22 -21.38
N ASP A 186 11.78 -2.15 -21.75
CA ASP A 186 12.03 -0.82 -21.20
C ASP A 186 11.73 -0.76 -19.71
N LEU A 187 10.69 -1.48 -19.24
CA LEU A 187 10.38 -1.63 -17.82
C LEU A 187 11.55 -2.26 -17.04
N ALA A 188 12.24 -3.26 -17.63
CA ALA A 188 13.41 -3.85 -16.97
C ALA A 188 14.57 -2.86 -16.84
N LYS A 189 14.79 -1.99 -17.84
CA LYS A 189 15.80 -0.93 -17.78
C LYS A 189 15.48 0.07 -16.67
N GLU A 190 14.22 0.48 -16.57
CA GLU A 190 13.73 1.37 -15.52
C GLU A 190 13.94 0.75 -14.13
N ILE A 191 13.51 -0.49 -13.90
CA ILE A 191 13.69 -1.21 -12.64
C ILE A 191 15.18 -1.31 -12.26
N LEU A 192 16.05 -1.67 -13.22
CA LEU A 192 17.49 -1.84 -12.98
C LEU A 192 18.19 -0.51 -12.66
N SER A 193 17.71 0.60 -13.18
CA SER A 193 18.23 1.95 -12.87
C SER A 193 17.72 2.48 -11.54
N SER A 194 16.59 1.97 -11.03
CA SER A 194 15.94 2.43 -9.82
C SER A 194 16.60 1.89 -8.54
N ASN A 195 16.50 2.63 -7.44
CA ASN A 195 16.96 2.19 -6.13
C ASN A 195 15.92 1.37 -5.38
N MET A 196 14.64 1.58 -5.68
CA MET A 196 13.50 0.86 -5.11
C MET A 196 12.26 1.01 -5.99
N GLY A 197 11.29 0.11 -5.83
CA GLY A 197 9.94 0.22 -6.36
C GLY A 197 8.91 0.15 -5.22
N ILE A 198 8.00 1.10 -5.18
CA ILE A 198 6.87 1.14 -4.25
C ILE A 198 5.60 1.42 -5.05
N VAL A 199 4.53 0.69 -4.76
CA VAL A 199 3.20 0.98 -5.30
C VAL A 199 2.38 1.63 -4.19
N PHE A 200 2.11 2.92 -4.32
CA PHE A 200 1.20 3.64 -3.42
C PHE A 200 -0.24 3.37 -3.83
N HIS A 201 -1.10 3.09 -2.86
CA HIS A 201 -2.50 2.73 -3.10
C HIS A 201 -3.49 3.41 -2.16
N THR A 202 -3.03 3.98 -1.04
CA THR A 202 -3.89 4.60 -0.04
C THR A 202 -3.35 5.96 0.37
N GLU A 203 -4.22 6.94 0.42
CA GLU A 203 -3.98 8.27 0.98
C GLU A 203 -4.66 8.38 2.33
N TYR A 204 -4.02 9.05 3.27
CA TYR A 204 -4.62 9.40 4.56
C TYR A 204 -4.89 10.89 4.61
N VAL A 205 -6.14 11.26 4.85
CA VAL A 205 -6.63 12.65 4.76
C VAL A 205 -7.37 13.09 6.01
N GLY A 206 -7.32 14.39 6.29
CA GLY A 206 -8.02 15.03 7.41
C GLY A 206 -7.35 14.76 8.75
N GLY A 207 -7.92 15.35 9.80
CA GLY A 207 -7.48 15.19 11.19
C GLY A 207 -6.21 15.97 11.57
N PRO A 208 -6.10 16.38 12.85
CA PRO A 208 -4.94 17.07 13.38
C PRO A 208 -3.78 16.11 13.73
N THR A 209 -4.02 14.82 13.82
CA THR A 209 -3.02 13.79 14.09
C THR A 209 -3.18 12.61 13.13
N LEU A 210 -2.16 11.77 13.01
CA LEU A 210 -2.25 10.52 12.21
C LEU A 210 -3.41 9.63 12.67
N ALA A 211 -3.68 9.60 13.97
CA ALA A 211 -4.79 8.81 14.53
C ALA A 211 -6.17 9.30 14.05
N ASP A 212 -6.30 10.56 13.69
CA ASP A 212 -7.56 11.17 13.27
C ASP A 212 -7.77 11.13 11.75
N MET A 213 -6.73 10.79 10.98
CA MET A 213 -6.81 10.72 9.52
C MET A 213 -7.66 9.54 9.04
N ASN A 214 -8.32 9.70 7.90
CA ASN A 214 -9.12 8.68 7.26
C ASN A 214 -8.40 8.14 6.03
N ALA A 215 -8.45 6.82 5.84
CA ALA A 215 -7.93 6.17 4.66
C ALA A 215 -8.84 6.42 3.45
N LYS A 216 -8.23 6.76 2.31
CA LYS A 216 -8.88 6.90 1.00
C LYS A 216 -8.09 6.07 0.00
N PHE A 217 -8.73 5.11 -0.63
CA PHE A 217 -8.11 4.19 -1.59
C PHE A 217 -8.04 4.80 -2.99
N GLY A 218 -7.12 4.29 -3.82
CA GLY A 218 -6.96 4.73 -5.20
C GLY A 218 -6.09 5.98 -5.34
N TYR A 219 -4.99 6.05 -4.59
CA TYR A 219 -4.04 7.16 -4.68
C TYR A 219 -3.33 7.21 -6.04
N ASP A 220 -3.28 8.39 -6.64
CA ASP A 220 -2.51 8.66 -7.85
C ASP A 220 -1.13 9.22 -7.49
N ALA A 221 -0.10 8.40 -7.66
CA ALA A 221 1.28 8.76 -7.31
C ALA A 221 1.90 9.81 -8.25
N SER A 222 1.29 10.12 -9.40
CA SER A 222 1.80 11.15 -10.33
C SER A 222 1.92 12.53 -9.67
N ALA A 223 1.10 12.79 -8.65
CA ALA A 223 1.14 14.02 -7.86
C ALA A 223 2.43 14.20 -7.04
N LEU A 224 3.19 13.12 -6.79
CA LEU A 224 4.45 13.20 -6.02
C LEU A 224 5.59 13.80 -6.83
N GLY A 225 5.48 13.88 -8.15
CA GLY A 225 6.54 14.33 -9.03
C GLY A 225 7.70 13.33 -9.15
N ASP A 226 8.68 13.69 -9.97
CA ASP A 226 9.90 12.91 -10.18
C ASP A 226 10.94 13.31 -9.13
N GLY A 227 11.32 12.40 -8.27
CA GLY A 227 12.28 12.65 -7.17
C GLY A 227 13.76 12.78 -7.58
N GLY A 228 14.06 12.87 -8.87
CA GLY A 228 15.38 13.10 -9.47
C GLY A 228 16.27 11.84 -9.44
#